data_356ca6fc4a76b6eecf2d3a993be9fcfb
#
_entry.id   356ca6fc4a76b6eecf2d3a993be9fcfb
#
_cell.length_a   1.000
_cell.length_b   1.000
_cell.length_c   1.000
_cell.angle_alpha   90.00
_cell.angle_beta   90.00
_cell.angle_gamma   90.00
#
_symmetry.space_group_name_H-M   'P 1'
#
loop_
_entity.id
_entity.type
_entity.pdbx_description
1 polymer ?
#
loop_
_entity_poly.entity_id
_entity_poly.type
_entity_poly.pdbx_seq_one_letter_code
_entity_poly.pdbx_strand_id
1 'polypeptide(L)'
;MNIQSMTLPEVTAALKELGQPVFRGKQVYTWLHKGVGSYEEMTNLSKGLREQLAERYPIYVPKVVRKQESKKDGTIKYLWQLADGNCVETVLMRYHYGNTVCISTEVGCAMGCAFCASTIGGLVRRLEPYEMLNEVLFTQIDSGLPISRIVLMGIGEPLDNFDNVMRFLELVNSEEGMNISMRHISLSTCGLIPKIDQLAERKLQLSLAISLHGPNDEIRNRIMPVNKAYPIEPLLECCRRYYEATSRRIHFEYAMIDGVNDRECDAKELLRRLKGLPAHFNLIPLNHVEESPLKPSSKAAVAKFQKILEDGGITATVRRTLGSDIDASCGQLRRKYNKESTK
;
A
#
# COMPACT_ATOMS: atom_id res chain seq x y z
N MET A 1 2.23 -21.53 -10.03
CA MET A 1 2.05 -20.56 -8.91
C MET A 1 3.24 -20.71 -7.97
N ASN A 2 3.82 -19.62 -7.50
CA ASN A 2 4.90 -19.63 -6.53
C ASN A 2 4.37 -20.13 -5.16
N ILE A 3 5.11 -21.01 -4.49
CA ILE A 3 4.71 -21.58 -3.18
C ILE A 3 4.51 -20.51 -2.10
N GLN A 4 5.26 -19.42 -2.17
CA GLN A 4 5.14 -18.29 -1.24
C GLN A 4 3.82 -17.49 -1.45
N SER A 5 3.13 -17.70 -2.57
CA SER A 5 1.79 -17.13 -2.85
C SER A 5 0.65 -18.10 -2.54
N MET A 6 0.95 -19.33 -2.12
CA MET A 6 -0.04 -20.35 -1.80
C MET A 6 -0.58 -20.19 -0.38
N THR A 7 -1.86 -20.45 -0.21
CA THR A 7 -2.48 -20.60 1.11
C THR A 7 -2.07 -21.91 1.78
N LEU A 8 -2.30 -22.05 3.09
CA LEU A 8 -2.00 -23.28 3.80
C LEU A 8 -2.67 -24.53 3.18
N PRO A 9 -3.96 -24.52 2.76
CA PRO A 9 -4.55 -25.63 2.04
C PRO A 9 -3.84 -25.95 0.71
N GLU A 10 -3.43 -24.93 -0.06
CA GLU A 10 -2.75 -25.10 -1.34
C GLU A 10 -1.34 -25.69 -1.14
N VAL A 11 -0.57 -25.19 -0.15
CA VAL A 11 0.74 -25.77 0.23
C VAL A 11 0.56 -27.22 0.67
N THR A 12 -0.47 -27.53 1.44
CA THR A 12 -0.76 -28.88 1.89
C THR A 12 -1.09 -29.80 0.71
N ALA A 13 -1.87 -29.33 -0.27
CA ALA A 13 -2.19 -30.08 -1.48
C ALA A 13 -0.91 -30.34 -2.32
N ALA A 14 -0.07 -29.32 -2.52
CA ALA A 14 1.18 -29.44 -3.24
C ALA A 14 2.14 -30.49 -2.60
N LEU A 15 2.22 -30.51 -1.26
CA LEU A 15 3.02 -31.49 -0.54
C LEU A 15 2.41 -32.90 -0.61
N LYS A 16 1.08 -33.03 -0.64
CA LYS A 16 0.42 -34.32 -0.83
C LYS A 16 0.74 -34.92 -2.20
N GLU A 17 0.83 -34.12 -3.26
CA GLU A 17 1.30 -34.55 -4.57
C GLU A 17 2.75 -35.10 -4.56
N LEU A 18 3.56 -34.61 -3.62
CA LEU A 18 4.94 -35.13 -3.34
C LEU A 18 4.95 -36.34 -2.39
N GLY A 19 3.79 -36.95 -2.11
CA GLY A 19 3.67 -38.10 -1.21
C GLY A 19 3.86 -37.74 0.27
N GLN A 20 3.79 -36.49 0.66
CA GLN A 20 4.02 -36.07 2.04
C GLN A 20 2.74 -36.09 2.88
N PRO A 21 2.82 -36.37 4.19
CA PRO A 21 1.68 -36.31 5.09
C PRO A 21 1.20 -34.88 5.31
N VAL A 22 -0.11 -34.71 5.60
CA VAL A 22 -0.82 -33.41 5.70
C VAL A 22 -0.11 -32.40 6.62
N PHE A 23 0.40 -32.85 7.78
CA PHE A 23 1.05 -31.95 8.74
C PHE A 23 2.32 -31.25 8.20
N ARG A 24 2.94 -31.79 7.14
CA ARG A 24 4.09 -31.18 6.48
C ARG A 24 3.70 -29.86 5.80
N GLY A 25 2.45 -29.74 5.31
CA GLY A 25 1.92 -28.50 4.75
C GLY A 25 2.03 -27.34 5.74
N LYS A 26 1.56 -27.55 6.97
CA LYS A 26 1.67 -26.54 8.03
C LYS A 26 3.13 -26.21 8.36
N GLN A 27 4.01 -27.19 8.43
CA GLN A 27 5.43 -26.95 8.70
C GLN A 27 6.08 -26.07 7.64
N VAL A 28 5.89 -26.38 6.36
CA VAL A 28 6.46 -25.59 5.25
C VAL A 28 5.84 -24.19 5.24
N TYR A 29 4.51 -24.08 5.36
CA TYR A 29 3.81 -22.80 5.39
C TYR A 29 4.32 -21.86 6.50
N THR A 30 4.48 -22.39 7.72
CA THR A 30 5.00 -21.62 8.85
C THR A 30 6.44 -21.16 8.61
N TRP A 31 7.30 -21.98 7.99
CA TRP A 31 8.65 -21.58 7.62
C TRP A 31 8.67 -20.47 6.57
N LEU A 32 7.84 -20.58 5.53
CA LEU A 32 7.72 -19.53 4.50
C LEU A 32 7.30 -18.19 5.12
N HIS A 33 6.35 -18.21 6.05
CA HIS A 33 5.89 -17.01 6.76
C HIS A 33 6.83 -16.51 7.87
N LYS A 34 7.90 -17.23 8.15
CA LYS A 34 9.04 -16.71 8.94
C LYS A 34 10.08 -15.99 8.08
N GLY A 35 9.93 -16.04 6.75
CA GLY A 35 10.82 -15.37 5.82
C GLY A 35 12.15 -16.08 5.63
N VAL A 36 12.13 -17.43 5.57
CA VAL A 36 13.35 -18.20 5.25
C VAL A 36 13.85 -17.88 3.86
N GLY A 37 15.16 -17.84 3.70
CA GLY A 37 15.83 -17.59 2.43
C GLY A 37 16.01 -18.84 1.58
N SER A 38 15.96 -20.02 2.20
CA SER A 38 16.14 -21.31 1.52
C SER A 38 15.46 -22.45 2.28
N TYR A 39 15.24 -23.58 1.60
CA TYR A 39 14.73 -24.79 2.24
C TYR A 39 15.73 -25.43 3.21
N GLU A 40 17.03 -25.10 3.12
CA GLU A 40 18.04 -25.60 4.05
C GLU A 40 17.79 -25.16 5.49
N GLU A 41 17.16 -24.01 5.68
CA GLU A 41 16.77 -23.48 6.98
C GLU A 41 15.62 -24.27 7.64
N MET A 42 14.85 -25.03 6.85
CA MET A 42 13.70 -25.82 7.33
C MET A 42 14.15 -27.13 7.99
N THR A 43 14.83 -27.01 9.14
CA THR A 43 15.56 -28.11 9.81
C THR A 43 14.72 -29.30 10.25
N ASN A 44 13.39 -29.13 10.37
CA ASN A 44 12.45 -30.20 10.70
C ASN A 44 11.94 -31.00 9.48
N LEU A 45 12.44 -30.67 8.27
CA LEU A 45 12.16 -31.40 7.04
C LEU A 45 13.37 -32.32 6.70
N SER A 46 13.08 -33.49 6.11
CA SER A 46 14.15 -34.37 5.61
C SER A 46 14.93 -33.73 4.46
N LYS A 47 16.19 -34.06 4.31
CA LYS A 47 17.05 -33.55 3.23
C LYS A 47 16.42 -33.78 1.85
N GLY A 48 15.95 -35.00 1.57
CA GLY A 48 15.31 -35.30 0.28
C GLY A 48 14.07 -34.49 -0.01
N LEU A 49 13.23 -34.15 1.01
CA LEU A 49 12.07 -33.26 0.81
C LEU A 49 12.53 -31.84 0.53
N ARG A 50 13.54 -31.32 1.22
CA ARG A 50 14.08 -29.98 0.97
C ARG A 50 14.62 -29.84 -0.45
N GLU A 51 15.34 -30.85 -0.94
CA GLU A 51 15.84 -30.90 -2.32
C GLU A 51 14.70 -30.92 -3.35
N GLN A 52 13.68 -31.77 -3.16
CA GLN A 52 12.50 -31.81 -4.02
C GLN A 52 11.73 -30.47 -4.05
N LEU A 53 11.57 -29.83 -2.89
CA LEU A 53 10.91 -28.53 -2.81
C LEU A 53 11.73 -27.43 -3.49
N ALA A 54 13.04 -27.43 -3.32
CA ALA A 54 13.94 -26.44 -3.95
C ALA A 54 13.90 -26.52 -5.48
N GLU A 55 13.83 -27.75 -6.03
CA GLU A 55 13.72 -27.98 -7.47
C GLU A 55 12.37 -27.53 -8.03
N ARG A 56 11.26 -27.88 -7.34
CA ARG A 56 9.89 -27.65 -7.86
C ARG A 56 9.33 -26.28 -7.52
N TYR A 57 9.71 -25.70 -6.40
CA TYR A 57 9.16 -24.47 -5.83
C TYR A 57 10.28 -23.55 -5.31
N PRO A 58 10.99 -22.81 -6.18
CA PRO A 58 12.05 -21.93 -5.72
C PRO A 58 11.51 -20.83 -4.78
N ILE A 59 12.29 -20.53 -3.72
CA ILE A 59 12.04 -19.42 -2.80
C ILE A 59 12.73 -18.18 -3.36
N TYR A 60 12.00 -17.05 -3.41
CA TYR A 60 12.53 -15.76 -3.83
C TYR A 60 12.62 -14.81 -2.64
N VAL A 61 13.80 -14.24 -2.45
CA VAL A 61 14.12 -13.28 -1.40
C VAL A 61 14.48 -11.95 -2.07
N PRO A 62 13.84 -10.84 -1.71
CA PRO A 62 14.21 -9.54 -2.24
C PRO A 62 15.55 -9.09 -1.68
N LYS A 63 16.33 -8.33 -2.45
CA LYS A 63 17.61 -7.78 -2.03
C LYS A 63 17.49 -6.34 -1.65
N VAL A 64 18.05 -5.93 -0.52
CA VAL A 64 18.17 -4.51 -0.16
C VAL A 64 19.24 -3.88 -1.04
N VAL A 65 18.83 -2.99 -1.98
CA VAL A 65 19.79 -2.23 -2.81
C VAL A 65 20.06 -0.85 -2.21
N ARG A 66 19.11 -0.32 -1.44
CA ARG A 66 19.31 0.91 -0.67
C ARG A 66 18.45 0.91 0.60
N LYS A 67 19.03 1.39 1.68
CA LYS A 67 18.34 1.60 2.96
C LYS A 67 18.68 2.99 3.49
N GLN A 68 17.67 3.73 3.90
CA GLN A 68 17.82 5.03 4.54
C GLN A 68 17.07 5.01 5.87
N GLU A 69 17.69 5.48 6.92
CA GLU A 69 17.08 5.60 8.25
C GLU A 69 17.11 7.04 8.72
N SER A 70 15.92 7.57 9.07
CA SER A 70 15.76 8.91 9.59
C SER A 70 16.37 9.03 10.98
N LYS A 71 17.26 10.02 11.15
CA LYS A 71 17.81 10.38 12.47
C LYS A 71 16.82 11.15 13.35
N LYS A 72 15.74 11.67 12.75
CA LYS A 72 14.73 12.49 13.44
C LYS A 72 13.65 11.65 14.11
N ASP A 73 13.21 10.59 13.48
CA ASP A 73 12.02 9.83 13.92
C ASP A 73 12.14 8.31 13.77
N GLY A 74 13.29 7.82 13.28
CA GLY A 74 13.57 6.41 13.12
C GLY A 74 12.77 5.74 11.98
N THR A 75 12.15 6.51 11.08
CA THR A 75 11.54 5.98 9.86
C THR A 75 12.61 5.34 8.99
N ILE A 76 12.36 4.14 8.48
CA ILE A 76 13.29 3.44 7.61
C ILE A 76 12.65 3.29 6.23
N LYS A 77 13.38 3.68 5.20
CA LYS A 77 13.00 3.44 3.80
C LYS A 77 13.91 2.43 3.15
N TYR A 78 13.30 1.45 2.54
CA TYR A 78 13.95 0.39 1.76
C TYR A 78 13.69 0.57 0.28
N LEU A 79 14.69 0.26 -0.52
CA LEU A 79 14.56 -0.05 -1.94
C LEU A 79 14.93 -1.53 -2.11
N TRP A 80 13.93 -2.34 -2.41
CA TRP A 80 14.07 -3.77 -2.62
C TRP A 80 14.22 -4.07 -4.10
N GLN A 81 15.19 -4.89 -4.47
CA GLN A 81 15.30 -5.49 -5.79
C GLN A 81 14.60 -6.85 -5.81
N LEU A 82 13.70 -6.99 -6.75
CA LEU A 82 12.93 -8.22 -7.01
C LEU A 82 13.74 -9.19 -7.89
N ALA A 83 13.24 -10.43 -8.05
CA ALA A 83 13.92 -11.48 -8.80
C ALA A 83 14.19 -11.12 -10.28
N ASP A 84 13.34 -10.28 -10.88
CA ASP A 84 13.48 -9.80 -12.26
C ASP A 84 14.34 -8.54 -12.40
N GLY A 85 14.98 -8.10 -11.32
CA GLY A 85 15.83 -6.89 -11.30
C GLY A 85 15.06 -5.58 -11.09
N ASN A 86 13.73 -5.56 -11.17
CA ASN A 86 12.95 -4.39 -10.85
C ASN A 86 13.05 -4.03 -9.36
N CYS A 87 12.79 -2.75 -9.04
CA CYS A 87 12.85 -2.26 -7.67
C CYS A 87 11.52 -1.71 -7.20
N VAL A 88 11.20 -1.95 -5.91
CA VAL A 88 10.04 -1.40 -5.19
C VAL A 88 10.45 -0.76 -3.88
N GLU A 89 9.61 0.11 -3.35
CA GLU A 89 9.89 0.86 -2.13
C GLU A 89 9.01 0.43 -0.97
N THR A 90 9.59 0.29 0.21
CA THR A 90 8.87 0.05 1.45
C THR A 90 9.29 1.06 2.49
N VAL A 91 8.34 1.57 3.29
CA VAL A 91 8.62 2.51 4.38
C VAL A 91 8.13 1.93 5.70
N LEU A 92 9.04 1.76 6.65
CA LEU A 92 8.72 1.40 8.02
C LEU A 92 8.62 2.66 8.88
N MET A 93 7.45 2.88 9.44
CA MET A 93 7.12 4.02 10.29
C MET A 93 6.87 3.56 11.73
N ARG A 94 7.49 4.25 12.69
CA ARG A 94 7.34 3.94 14.11
C ARG A 94 6.31 4.85 14.75
N TYR A 95 5.26 4.27 15.32
CA TYR A 95 4.25 4.98 16.08
C TYR A 95 4.17 4.43 17.51
N HIS A 96 3.67 5.22 18.45
CA HIS A 96 3.46 4.79 19.82
C HIS A 96 2.50 3.59 19.96
N TYR A 97 1.63 3.38 18.97
CA TYR A 97 0.65 2.29 18.92
C TYR A 97 1.12 1.09 18.08
N GLY A 98 2.37 1.05 17.66
CA GLY A 98 2.97 -0.03 16.89
C GLY A 98 3.63 0.41 15.58
N ASN A 99 4.36 -0.51 14.95
CA ASN A 99 5.07 -0.24 13.72
C ASN A 99 4.16 -0.47 12.51
N THR A 100 4.15 0.49 11.61
CA THR A 100 3.38 0.46 10.37
C THR A 100 4.32 0.35 9.18
N VAL A 101 4.05 -0.59 8.28
CA VAL A 101 4.78 -0.69 7.02
C VAL A 101 3.91 -0.20 5.86
N CYS A 102 4.48 0.67 5.02
CA CYS A 102 3.89 1.09 3.74
C CYS A 102 4.54 0.26 2.63
N ILE A 103 3.74 -0.48 1.88
CA ILE A 103 4.22 -1.37 0.82
C ILE A 103 3.72 -0.93 -0.56
N SER A 104 4.46 -1.35 -1.58
CA SER A 104 4.11 -1.22 -2.99
C SER A 104 3.19 -2.34 -3.46
N THR A 105 2.43 -2.12 -4.52
CA THR A 105 1.57 -3.15 -5.15
C THR A 105 1.90 -3.35 -6.63
N GLU A 106 2.74 -2.49 -7.18
CA GLU A 106 3.16 -2.50 -8.59
C GLU A 106 4.60 -2.02 -8.72
N VAL A 107 5.20 -2.31 -9.85
CA VAL A 107 6.43 -1.66 -10.33
C VAL A 107 6.03 -0.53 -11.25
N GLY A 108 6.06 0.71 -10.76
CA GLY A 108 5.48 1.88 -11.45
C GLY A 108 3.99 2.00 -11.19
N CYS A 109 3.31 2.88 -11.95
CA CYS A 109 1.87 3.10 -11.80
C CYS A 109 1.29 3.71 -13.09
N ALA A 110 0.15 3.20 -13.55
CA ALA A 110 -0.52 3.68 -14.77
C ALA A 110 -1.42 4.91 -14.55
N MET A 111 -1.69 5.32 -13.30
CA MET A 111 -2.74 6.30 -12.99
C MET A 111 -2.43 7.74 -13.41
N GLY A 112 -1.15 8.10 -13.61
CA GLY A 112 -0.75 9.38 -14.18
C GLY A 112 -0.99 10.61 -13.30
N CYS A 113 -1.11 10.46 -11.97
CA CYS A 113 -1.35 11.60 -11.05
C CYS A 113 -0.21 12.63 -11.15
N ALA A 114 -0.53 13.90 -11.40
CA ALA A 114 0.43 14.97 -11.68
C ALA A 114 1.38 15.31 -10.52
N PHE A 115 1.03 14.92 -9.31
CA PHE A 115 1.81 15.15 -8.09
C PHE A 115 2.60 13.93 -7.61
N CYS A 116 2.54 12.79 -8.33
CA CYS A 116 3.07 11.52 -7.85
C CYS A 116 4.30 11.07 -8.64
N ALA A 117 5.43 10.88 -7.96
CA ALA A 117 6.66 10.39 -8.58
C ALA A 117 6.55 8.94 -9.08
N SER A 118 5.64 8.13 -8.53
CA SER A 118 5.46 6.73 -8.90
C SER A 118 4.91 6.52 -10.31
N THR A 119 4.26 7.54 -10.89
CA THR A 119 3.67 7.46 -12.24
C THR A 119 4.68 7.76 -13.35
N ILE A 120 5.84 8.32 -12.99
CA ILE A 120 6.88 8.68 -13.96
C ILE A 120 7.52 7.40 -14.49
N GLY A 121 7.37 7.18 -15.78
CA GLY A 121 7.78 5.94 -16.46
C GLY A 121 6.66 4.89 -16.61
N GLY A 122 5.46 5.20 -16.12
CA GLY A 122 4.29 4.33 -16.27
C GLY A 122 4.33 3.05 -15.42
N LEU A 123 3.45 2.13 -15.73
CA LEU A 123 3.39 0.79 -15.13
C LEU A 123 4.34 -0.15 -15.89
N VAL A 124 5.19 -0.84 -15.17
CA VAL A 124 6.03 -1.94 -15.70
C VAL A 124 5.29 -3.27 -15.56
N ARG A 125 4.91 -3.62 -14.32
CA ARG A 125 4.09 -4.80 -14.01
C ARG A 125 3.43 -4.72 -12.63
N ARG A 126 2.46 -5.56 -12.42
CA ARG A 126 1.85 -5.79 -11.11
C ARG A 126 2.74 -6.71 -10.26
N LEU A 127 2.72 -6.51 -8.93
CA LEU A 127 3.41 -7.40 -8.02
C LEU A 127 2.61 -8.69 -7.79
N GLU A 128 3.34 -9.80 -7.65
CA GLU A 128 2.79 -11.06 -7.21
C GLU A 128 2.48 -11.03 -5.69
N PRO A 129 1.57 -11.86 -5.17
CA PRO A 129 1.22 -11.87 -3.76
C PRO A 129 2.42 -12.06 -2.83
N TYR A 130 3.36 -12.97 -3.19
CA TYR A 130 4.56 -13.22 -2.41
C TYR A 130 5.51 -12.02 -2.38
N GLU A 131 5.57 -11.21 -3.43
CA GLU A 131 6.43 -10.03 -3.48
C GLU A 131 5.97 -8.98 -2.46
N MET A 132 4.64 -8.74 -2.39
CA MET A 132 4.02 -7.87 -1.37
C MET A 132 4.21 -8.44 0.05
N LEU A 133 4.06 -9.75 0.22
CA LEU A 133 4.30 -10.41 1.51
C LEU A 133 5.76 -10.27 1.93
N ASN A 134 6.68 -10.42 1.00
CA ASN A 134 8.12 -10.28 1.24
C ASN A 134 8.51 -8.85 1.62
N GLU A 135 7.86 -7.81 1.09
CA GLU A 135 8.08 -6.44 1.56
C GLU A 135 7.81 -6.32 3.08
N VAL A 136 6.77 -6.97 3.59
CA VAL A 136 6.43 -6.97 5.02
C VAL A 136 7.42 -7.83 5.81
N LEU A 137 7.61 -9.09 5.40
CA LEU A 137 8.46 -10.07 6.11
C LEU A 137 9.91 -9.59 6.21
N PHE A 138 10.52 -9.22 5.09
CA PHE A 138 11.93 -8.85 5.07
C PHE A 138 12.19 -7.47 5.69
N THR A 139 11.20 -6.57 5.68
CA THR A 139 11.27 -5.34 6.48
C THR A 139 11.27 -5.65 7.98
N GLN A 140 10.44 -6.60 8.44
CA GLN A 140 10.43 -7.04 9.84
C GLN A 140 11.76 -7.68 10.24
N ILE A 141 12.30 -8.56 9.39
CA ILE A 141 13.56 -9.29 9.64
C ILE A 141 14.74 -8.30 9.69
N ASP A 142 14.89 -7.44 8.67
CA ASP A 142 16.01 -6.51 8.57
C ASP A 142 15.99 -5.43 9.66
N SER A 143 14.80 -4.95 10.04
CA SER A 143 14.68 -3.94 11.10
C SER A 143 14.72 -4.50 12.51
N GLY A 144 14.44 -5.79 12.69
CA GLY A 144 14.24 -6.43 13.99
C GLY A 144 12.99 -5.94 14.74
N LEU A 145 12.07 -5.21 14.08
CA LEU A 145 10.89 -4.59 14.68
C LEU A 145 9.62 -5.34 14.26
N PRO A 146 8.76 -5.75 15.20
CA PRO A 146 7.49 -6.40 14.85
C PRO A 146 6.58 -5.43 14.09
N ILE A 147 6.03 -5.87 12.96
CA ILE A 147 5.09 -5.11 12.18
C ILE A 147 3.67 -5.45 12.62
N SER A 148 2.90 -4.44 13.00
CA SER A 148 1.54 -4.59 13.49
C SER A 148 0.47 -3.99 12.56
N ARG A 149 0.87 -3.17 11.59
CA ARG A 149 -0.03 -2.49 10.66
C ARG A 149 0.57 -2.41 9.27
N ILE A 150 -0.29 -2.45 8.25
CA ILE A 150 0.10 -2.35 6.84
C ILE A 150 -0.72 -1.27 6.17
N VAL A 151 -0.08 -0.45 5.35
CA VAL A 151 -0.76 0.48 4.45
C VAL A 151 -0.32 0.20 3.00
N LEU A 152 -1.29 -0.08 2.13
CA LEU A 152 -1.06 -0.24 0.69
C LEU A 152 -1.16 1.16 0.06
N MET A 153 -0.12 1.97 0.27
CA MET A 153 -0.01 3.38 -0.15
C MET A 153 1.36 3.68 -0.77
N GLY A 154 2.10 2.64 -1.14
CA GLY A 154 3.39 2.74 -1.81
C GLY A 154 3.24 2.95 -3.32
N ILE A 155 4.14 2.35 -4.10
CA ILE A 155 4.11 2.43 -5.56
C ILE A 155 2.98 1.54 -6.11
N GLY A 156 2.13 2.11 -6.97
CA GLY A 156 1.06 1.40 -7.65
C GLY A 156 -0.35 1.80 -7.22
N GLU A 157 -1.34 1.25 -7.93
CA GLU A 157 -2.76 1.32 -7.57
C GLU A 157 -3.20 -0.09 -7.11
N PRO A 158 -3.48 -0.28 -5.81
CA PRO A 158 -3.81 -1.62 -5.30
C PRO A 158 -4.99 -2.29 -6.00
N LEU A 159 -5.99 -1.53 -6.39
CA LEU A 159 -7.18 -2.08 -7.04
C LEU A 159 -6.97 -2.37 -8.53
N ASP A 160 -5.92 -1.86 -9.17
CA ASP A 160 -5.50 -2.30 -10.50
C ASP A 160 -4.84 -3.69 -10.45
N ASN A 161 -4.24 -4.04 -9.30
CA ASN A 161 -3.68 -5.36 -9.01
C ASN A 161 -4.62 -6.20 -8.09
N PHE A 162 -5.92 -6.12 -8.32
CA PHE A 162 -6.96 -6.59 -7.39
C PHE A 162 -6.78 -8.03 -6.89
N ASP A 163 -6.64 -8.98 -7.81
CA ASP A 163 -6.62 -10.41 -7.44
C ASP A 163 -5.37 -10.77 -6.61
N ASN A 164 -4.20 -10.23 -6.99
CA ASN A 164 -2.97 -10.43 -6.22
C ASN A 164 -3.02 -9.74 -4.87
N VAL A 165 -3.63 -8.55 -4.79
CA VAL A 165 -3.82 -7.85 -3.50
C VAL A 165 -4.78 -8.63 -2.60
N MET A 166 -5.88 -9.17 -3.12
CA MET A 166 -6.79 -10.02 -2.33
C MET A 166 -6.07 -11.27 -1.80
N ARG A 167 -5.26 -11.92 -2.63
CA ARG A 167 -4.43 -13.06 -2.21
C ARG A 167 -3.40 -12.65 -1.15
N PHE A 168 -2.73 -11.52 -1.31
CA PHE A 168 -1.81 -10.99 -0.29
C PHE A 168 -2.52 -10.77 1.05
N LEU A 169 -3.72 -10.16 1.03
CA LEU A 169 -4.52 -9.94 2.24
C LEU A 169 -4.88 -11.26 2.94
N GLU A 170 -5.23 -12.30 2.18
CA GLU A 170 -5.49 -13.64 2.71
C GLU A 170 -4.24 -14.22 3.41
N LEU A 171 -3.08 -14.14 2.75
CA LEU A 171 -1.81 -14.66 3.27
C LEU A 171 -1.36 -13.94 4.55
N VAL A 172 -1.37 -12.61 4.55
CA VAL A 172 -0.88 -11.82 5.69
C VAL A 172 -1.81 -11.90 6.91
N ASN A 173 -3.10 -12.18 6.70
CA ASN A 173 -4.09 -12.37 7.76
C ASN A 173 -4.15 -13.81 8.30
N SER A 174 -3.53 -14.76 7.62
CA SER A 174 -3.54 -16.19 8.03
C SER A 174 -3.01 -16.36 9.45
N GLU A 175 -3.75 -17.09 10.30
CA GLU A 175 -3.37 -17.41 11.69
C GLU A 175 -2.03 -18.16 11.77
N GLU A 176 -1.75 -19.04 10.80
CA GLU A 176 -0.51 -19.81 10.71
C GLU A 176 0.64 -19.02 10.03
N GLY A 177 0.34 -17.81 9.56
CA GLY A 177 1.27 -16.88 8.94
C GLY A 177 1.62 -15.70 9.84
N MET A 178 1.56 -14.48 9.30
CA MET A 178 1.85 -13.26 10.06
C MET A 178 0.73 -12.85 11.02
N ASN A 179 -0.47 -13.32 10.82
CA ASN A 179 -1.66 -13.08 11.65
C ASN A 179 -1.95 -11.58 11.86
N ILE A 180 -1.76 -10.77 10.83
CA ILE A 180 -2.10 -9.34 10.90
C ILE A 180 -3.58 -9.16 10.60
N SER A 181 -4.33 -8.65 11.59
CA SER A 181 -5.77 -8.43 11.46
C SER A 181 -6.11 -7.46 10.34
N MET A 182 -7.17 -7.73 9.56
CA MET A 182 -7.69 -6.82 8.53
C MET A 182 -7.97 -5.40 9.05
N ARG A 183 -8.32 -5.24 10.32
CA ARG A 183 -8.53 -3.93 10.96
C ARG A 183 -7.25 -3.10 11.08
N HIS A 184 -6.10 -3.73 10.94
CA HIS A 184 -4.78 -3.10 10.97
C HIS A 184 -4.23 -2.86 9.55
N ILE A 185 -5.04 -3.07 8.52
CA ILE A 185 -4.66 -2.88 7.12
C ILE A 185 -5.48 -1.74 6.53
N SER A 186 -4.79 -0.80 5.88
CA SER A 186 -5.41 0.27 5.10
C SER A 186 -5.06 0.09 3.63
N LEU A 187 -6.07 0.08 2.77
CA LEU A 187 -5.94 0.04 1.32
C LEU A 187 -6.34 1.39 0.76
N SER A 188 -5.43 2.04 0.03
CA SER A 188 -5.73 3.29 -0.68
C SER A 188 -5.98 3.02 -2.15
N THR A 189 -6.92 3.76 -2.74
CA THR A 189 -7.21 3.71 -4.17
C THR A 189 -7.52 5.09 -4.74
N CYS A 190 -7.15 5.32 -5.97
CA CYS A 190 -7.51 6.53 -6.71
C CYS A 190 -8.99 6.56 -7.15
N GLY A 191 -9.75 5.45 -6.91
CA GLY A 191 -11.19 5.42 -7.14
C GLY A 191 -11.64 4.58 -8.33
N LEU A 192 -11.09 3.37 -8.50
CA LEU A 192 -11.54 2.40 -9.51
C LEU A 192 -12.90 1.82 -9.09
N ILE A 193 -14.01 2.51 -9.42
CA ILE A 193 -15.37 2.21 -8.96
C ILE A 193 -15.74 0.71 -9.07
N PRO A 194 -15.58 0.03 -10.21
CA PRO A 194 -15.95 -1.39 -10.29
C PRO A 194 -15.18 -2.28 -9.33
N LYS A 195 -13.94 -1.90 -9.00
CA LYS A 195 -13.10 -2.66 -8.07
C LYS A 195 -13.42 -2.35 -6.61
N ILE A 196 -13.86 -1.12 -6.31
CA ILE A 196 -14.39 -0.78 -4.98
C ILE A 196 -15.69 -1.55 -4.70
N ASP A 197 -16.59 -1.65 -5.68
CA ASP A 197 -17.81 -2.46 -5.56
C ASP A 197 -17.48 -3.95 -5.35
N GLN A 198 -16.51 -4.53 -6.09
CA GLN A 198 -16.02 -5.90 -5.85
C GLN A 198 -15.40 -6.07 -4.45
N LEU A 199 -14.67 -5.05 -3.96
CA LEU A 199 -14.10 -5.07 -2.60
C LEU A 199 -15.20 -5.03 -1.53
N ALA A 200 -16.28 -4.27 -1.75
CA ALA A 200 -17.43 -4.21 -0.84
C ALA A 200 -18.10 -5.57 -0.66
N GLU A 201 -18.23 -6.35 -1.74
CA GLU A 201 -18.79 -7.71 -1.72
C GLU A 201 -17.96 -8.67 -0.83
N ARG A 202 -16.65 -8.45 -0.71
CA ARG A 202 -15.76 -9.24 0.15
C ARG A 202 -15.99 -9.00 1.65
N LYS A 203 -16.65 -7.89 2.03
CA LYS A 203 -16.95 -7.49 3.43
C LYS A 203 -15.73 -7.55 4.37
N LEU A 204 -14.55 -7.26 3.84
CA LEU A 204 -13.33 -7.21 4.61
C LEU A 204 -13.36 -6.05 5.61
N GLN A 205 -12.80 -6.29 6.81
CA GLN A 205 -12.78 -5.28 7.88
C GLN A 205 -11.57 -4.32 7.78
N LEU A 206 -10.97 -4.19 6.60
CA LEU A 206 -9.89 -3.23 6.36
C LEU A 206 -10.40 -1.78 6.32
N SER A 207 -9.49 -0.82 6.41
CA SER A 207 -9.78 0.60 6.21
C SER A 207 -9.61 0.96 4.75
N LEU A 208 -10.69 1.41 4.09
CA LEU A 208 -10.62 1.93 2.73
C LEU A 208 -10.29 3.42 2.75
N ALA A 209 -9.23 3.80 2.03
CA ALA A 209 -8.84 5.18 1.81
C ALA A 209 -9.01 5.54 0.33
N ILE A 210 -9.71 6.63 0.05
CA ILE A 210 -9.91 7.15 -1.29
C ILE A 210 -8.97 8.34 -1.52
N SER A 211 -8.08 8.23 -2.47
CA SER A 211 -7.26 9.34 -2.97
C SER A 211 -8.15 10.32 -3.72
N LEU A 212 -8.79 11.24 -2.98
CA LEU A 212 -9.75 12.18 -3.53
C LEU A 212 -9.06 13.39 -4.18
N HIS A 213 -8.21 14.06 -3.44
CA HIS A 213 -7.32 15.16 -3.83
C HIS A 213 -7.97 16.38 -4.52
N GLY A 214 -9.26 16.38 -4.72
CA GLY A 214 -9.99 17.52 -5.29
C GLY A 214 -11.48 17.51 -4.92
N PRO A 215 -12.13 18.67 -4.84
CA PRO A 215 -13.52 18.79 -4.44
C PRO A 215 -14.51 18.54 -5.59
N ASN A 216 -14.03 18.56 -6.83
CA ASN A 216 -14.86 18.45 -8.04
C ASN A 216 -14.07 17.89 -9.22
N ASP A 217 -14.78 17.62 -10.32
CA ASP A 217 -14.19 17.03 -11.53
C ASP A 217 -13.20 17.98 -12.22
N GLU A 218 -13.42 19.29 -12.17
CA GLU A 218 -12.51 20.26 -12.79
C GLU A 218 -11.09 20.13 -12.18
N ILE A 219 -11.00 20.17 -10.86
CA ILE A 219 -9.72 20.07 -10.17
C ILE A 219 -9.16 18.65 -10.29
N ARG A 220 -9.98 17.61 -10.08
CA ARG A 220 -9.50 16.23 -10.20
C ARG A 220 -8.99 15.90 -11.59
N ASN A 221 -9.64 16.35 -12.65
CA ASN A 221 -9.18 16.13 -14.04
C ASN A 221 -7.80 16.74 -14.31
N ARG A 222 -7.45 17.84 -13.63
CA ARG A 222 -6.12 18.47 -13.76
C ARG A 222 -5.01 17.67 -13.11
N ILE A 223 -5.28 16.98 -12.00
CA ILE A 223 -4.24 16.35 -11.18
C ILE A 223 -4.33 14.82 -11.13
N MET A 224 -5.49 14.25 -11.49
CA MET A 224 -5.77 12.81 -11.46
C MET A 224 -6.52 12.38 -12.73
N PRO A 225 -5.83 11.93 -13.78
CA PRO A 225 -6.46 11.54 -15.05
C PRO A 225 -7.54 10.45 -14.93
N VAL A 226 -7.46 9.59 -13.91
CA VAL A 226 -8.45 8.55 -13.60
C VAL A 226 -9.87 9.11 -13.43
N ASN A 227 -10.00 10.37 -13.03
CA ASN A 227 -11.30 11.03 -12.87
C ASN A 227 -12.11 11.12 -14.17
N LYS A 228 -11.45 11.11 -15.34
CA LYS A 228 -12.14 11.07 -16.64
C LYS A 228 -12.96 9.78 -16.82
N ALA A 229 -12.47 8.68 -16.25
CA ALA A 229 -13.18 7.40 -16.29
C ALA A 229 -14.16 7.27 -15.11
N TYR A 230 -13.80 7.81 -13.95
CA TYR A 230 -14.55 7.71 -12.70
C TYR A 230 -14.73 9.10 -12.06
N PRO A 231 -15.74 9.87 -12.52
CA PRO A 231 -16.04 11.21 -11.98
C PRO A 231 -16.39 11.20 -10.49
N ILE A 232 -16.28 12.37 -9.87
CA ILE A 232 -16.37 12.48 -8.39
C ILE A 232 -17.73 12.04 -7.83
N GLU A 233 -18.86 12.41 -8.45
CA GLU A 233 -20.18 12.02 -7.91
C GLU A 233 -20.40 10.49 -7.95
N PRO A 234 -20.22 9.78 -9.07
CA PRO A 234 -20.24 8.31 -9.09
C PRO A 234 -19.27 7.67 -8.08
N LEU A 235 -18.10 8.26 -7.87
CA LEU A 235 -17.15 7.78 -6.87
C LEU A 235 -17.69 7.94 -5.45
N LEU A 236 -18.29 9.08 -5.11
CA LEU A 236 -18.88 9.30 -3.79
C LEU A 236 -20.12 8.42 -3.54
N GLU A 237 -20.92 8.17 -4.57
CA GLU A 237 -22.01 7.18 -4.49
C GLU A 237 -21.49 5.77 -4.24
N CYS A 238 -20.41 5.36 -4.91
CA CYS A 238 -19.73 4.10 -4.65
C CYS A 238 -19.21 4.03 -3.19
N CYS A 239 -18.66 5.11 -2.65
CA CYS A 239 -18.26 5.20 -1.24
C CYS A 239 -19.44 5.00 -0.28
N ARG A 240 -20.64 5.51 -0.61
CA ARG A 240 -21.87 5.30 0.18
C ARG A 240 -22.26 3.82 0.18
N ARG A 241 -22.29 3.18 -1.01
CA ARG A 241 -22.55 1.72 -1.13
C ARG A 241 -21.54 0.90 -0.35
N TYR A 242 -20.25 1.25 -0.42
CA TYR A 242 -19.21 0.57 0.36
C TYR A 242 -19.45 0.69 1.87
N TYR A 243 -19.81 1.90 2.34
CA TYR A 243 -20.15 2.11 3.75
C TYR A 243 -21.38 1.30 4.18
N GLU A 244 -22.44 1.29 3.39
CA GLU A 244 -23.65 0.51 3.65
C GLU A 244 -23.35 -1.00 3.74
N ALA A 245 -22.49 -1.53 2.84
CA ALA A 245 -22.12 -2.94 2.81
C ALA A 245 -21.21 -3.37 3.97
N THR A 246 -20.32 -2.47 4.46
CA THR A 246 -19.25 -2.84 5.39
C THR A 246 -19.36 -2.17 6.76
N SER A 247 -20.16 -1.13 6.90
CA SER A 247 -20.24 -0.22 8.07
C SER A 247 -18.87 0.42 8.42
N ARG A 248 -17.92 0.46 7.45
CA ARG A 248 -16.59 1.02 7.64
C ARG A 248 -16.55 2.45 7.12
N ARG A 249 -16.17 3.40 8.02
CA ARG A 249 -15.97 4.80 7.67
C ARG A 249 -14.95 4.94 6.53
N ILE A 250 -15.24 5.81 5.57
CA ILE A 250 -14.34 6.10 4.46
C ILE A 250 -13.26 7.09 4.91
N HIS A 251 -12.02 6.81 4.56
CA HIS A 251 -10.91 7.74 4.71
C HIS A 251 -10.67 8.43 3.36
N PHE A 252 -10.54 9.75 3.35
CA PHE A 252 -10.20 10.52 2.16
C PHE A 252 -8.80 11.09 2.31
N GLU A 253 -7.90 10.67 1.42
CA GLU A 253 -6.57 11.26 1.29
C GLU A 253 -6.68 12.52 0.44
N TYR A 254 -6.11 13.62 0.91
CA TYR A 254 -6.22 14.92 0.26
C TYR A 254 -4.88 15.66 0.29
N ALA A 255 -4.13 15.59 -0.82
CA ALA A 255 -2.89 16.33 -1.00
C ALA A 255 -3.21 17.82 -1.12
N MET A 256 -2.63 18.63 -0.24
CA MET A 256 -2.84 20.08 -0.19
C MET A 256 -1.89 20.78 -1.15
N ILE A 257 -2.41 21.29 -2.27
CA ILE A 257 -1.66 21.85 -3.39
C ILE A 257 -2.00 23.33 -3.52
N ASP A 258 -0.97 24.18 -3.35
CA ASP A 258 -1.10 25.65 -3.35
C ASP A 258 -1.79 26.17 -4.61
N GLY A 259 -2.85 26.96 -4.43
CA GLY A 259 -3.65 27.59 -5.48
C GLY A 259 -4.41 26.62 -6.40
N VAL A 260 -4.44 25.31 -6.07
CA VAL A 260 -5.13 24.30 -6.88
C VAL A 260 -6.39 23.80 -6.17
N ASN A 261 -6.25 23.28 -4.95
CA ASN A 261 -7.32 22.59 -4.23
C ASN A 261 -7.43 22.99 -2.75
N ASP A 262 -6.78 24.07 -2.34
CA ASP A 262 -6.59 24.47 -0.93
C ASP A 262 -7.42 25.70 -0.51
N ARG A 263 -8.35 26.15 -1.37
CA ARG A 263 -9.20 27.32 -1.11
C ARG A 263 -10.34 26.98 -0.15
N GLU A 264 -10.87 27.98 0.52
CA GLU A 264 -12.04 27.83 1.41
C GLU A 264 -13.29 27.30 0.69
N CYS A 265 -13.51 27.74 -0.57
CA CYS A 265 -14.63 27.25 -1.37
C CYS A 265 -14.49 25.76 -1.66
N ASP A 266 -13.28 25.24 -1.80
CA ASP A 266 -13.00 23.81 -2.03
C ASP A 266 -13.40 22.98 -0.80
N ALA A 267 -13.04 23.43 0.42
CA ALA A 267 -13.46 22.78 1.66
C ALA A 267 -15.00 22.81 1.84
N LYS A 268 -15.65 23.95 1.54
CA LYS A 268 -17.11 24.07 1.62
C LYS A 268 -17.83 23.19 0.59
N GLU A 269 -17.26 23.02 -0.61
CA GLU A 269 -17.79 22.13 -1.62
C GLU A 269 -17.71 20.66 -1.16
N LEU A 270 -16.60 20.23 -0.56
CA LEU A 270 -16.46 18.90 0.04
C LEU A 270 -17.53 18.65 1.10
N LEU A 271 -17.76 19.60 2.02
CA LEU A 271 -18.81 19.48 3.03
C LEU A 271 -20.19 19.21 2.42
N ARG A 272 -20.52 19.94 1.36
CA ARG A 272 -21.80 19.78 0.65
C ARG A 272 -21.94 18.40 0.01
N ARG A 273 -20.88 17.93 -0.68
CA ARG A 273 -20.89 16.65 -1.41
C ARG A 273 -20.89 15.45 -0.48
N LEU A 274 -20.22 15.55 0.66
CA LEU A 274 -20.05 14.44 1.62
C LEU A 274 -21.13 14.42 2.71
N LYS A 275 -22.14 15.29 2.62
CA LYS A 275 -23.23 15.31 3.58
C LYS A 275 -23.84 13.92 3.76
N GLY A 276 -23.88 13.45 5.02
CA GLY A 276 -24.44 12.15 5.40
C GLY A 276 -23.51 10.93 5.15
N LEU A 277 -22.32 11.10 4.58
CA LEU A 277 -21.33 10.04 4.47
C LEU A 277 -20.35 10.12 5.65
N PRO A 278 -20.25 9.07 6.51
CA PRO A 278 -19.23 9.03 7.55
C PRO A 278 -17.82 9.03 6.96
N ALA A 279 -17.14 10.15 7.11
CA ALA A 279 -15.86 10.42 6.48
C ALA A 279 -14.79 10.84 7.49
N HIS A 280 -13.52 10.61 7.13
CA HIS A 280 -12.35 11.17 7.77
C HIS A 280 -11.40 11.68 6.69
N PHE A 281 -10.96 12.92 6.80
CA PHE A 281 -9.94 13.48 5.92
C PHE A 281 -8.55 13.37 6.51
N ASN A 282 -7.63 12.89 5.69
CA ASN A 282 -6.20 12.95 5.94
C ASN A 282 -5.59 14.00 5.00
N LEU A 283 -5.36 15.20 5.52
CA LEU A 283 -4.75 16.29 4.77
C LEU A 283 -3.24 16.07 4.69
N ILE A 284 -2.72 15.92 3.48
CA ILE A 284 -1.34 15.58 3.21
C ILE A 284 -0.61 16.82 2.69
N PRO A 285 0.33 17.40 3.45
CA PRO A 285 1.25 18.38 2.90
C PRO A 285 1.95 17.80 1.68
N LEU A 286 1.86 18.46 0.53
CA LEU A 286 2.46 17.96 -0.71
C LEU A 286 3.98 17.82 -0.55
N ASN A 287 4.52 16.68 -0.94
CA ASN A 287 5.96 16.52 -1.04
C ASN A 287 6.45 17.05 -2.39
N HIS A 288 7.60 17.71 -2.38
CA HIS A 288 8.20 18.23 -3.60
C HIS A 288 8.61 17.07 -4.53
N VAL A 289 8.21 17.15 -5.79
CA VAL A 289 8.66 16.28 -6.88
C VAL A 289 9.35 17.18 -7.90
N GLU A 290 10.64 16.94 -8.18
CA GLU A 290 11.48 17.81 -9.03
C GLU A 290 10.86 18.16 -10.39
N GLU A 291 10.11 17.22 -10.98
CA GLU A 291 9.49 17.36 -12.29
C GLU A 291 8.06 17.91 -12.26
N SER A 292 7.52 18.15 -11.06
CA SER A 292 6.17 18.72 -10.94
C SER A 292 6.26 20.21 -10.62
N PRO A 293 5.53 21.08 -11.32
CA PRO A 293 5.44 22.50 -10.97
C PRO A 293 4.58 22.76 -9.75
N LEU A 294 3.92 21.74 -9.19
CA LEU A 294 3.00 21.86 -8.08
C LEU A 294 3.76 22.15 -6.78
N LYS A 295 3.19 23.04 -5.96
CA LYS A 295 3.78 23.48 -4.69
C LYS A 295 2.91 23.06 -3.51
N PRO A 296 3.52 22.82 -2.33
CA PRO A 296 2.75 22.56 -1.12
C PRO A 296 2.01 23.81 -0.67
N SER A 297 0.79 23.63 -0.17
CA SER A 297 0.03 24.69 0.49
C SER A 297 0.73 25.22 1.74
N SER A 298 0.51 26.48 2.07
CA SER A 298 1.01 27.07 3.32
C SER A 298 0.38 26.39 4.53
N LYS A 299 1.10 26.36 5.67
CA LYS A 299 0.57 25.83 6.94
C LYS A 299 -0.74 26.53 7.35
N ALA A 300 -0.85 27.84 7.08
CA ALA A 300 -2.05 28.62 7.37
C ALA A 300 -3.25 28.15 6.51
N ALA A 301 -3.03 27.92 5.20
CA ALA A 301 -4.08 27.40 4.32
C ALA A 301 -4.55 26.01 4.76
N VAL A 302 -3.61 25.11 5.09
CA VAL A 302 -3.92 23.75 5.60
C VAL A 302 -4.75 23.83 6.89
N ALA A 303 -4.32 24.65 7.86
CA ALA A 303 -5.04 24.81 9.13
C ALA A 303 -6.45 25.40 8.94
N LYS A 304 -6.60 26.37 8.03
CA LYS A 304 -7.90 26.97 7.71
C LYS A 304 -8.83 25.97 7.02
N PHE A 305 -8.31 25.20 6.07
CA PHE A 305 -9.04 24.13 5.38
C PHE A 305 -9.51 23.06 6.37
N GLN A 306 -8.61 22.59 7.25
CA GLN A 306 -8.92 21.66 8.32
C GLN A 306 -10.06 22.18 9.19
N LYS A 307 -9.95 23.43 9.67
CA LYS A 307 -10.95 24.03 10.54
C LYS A 307 -12.34 24.07 9.86
N ILE A 308 -12.42 24.42 8.57
CA ILE A 308 -13.69 24.46 7.83
C ILE A 308 -14.33 23.05 7.79
N LEU A 309 -13.54 22.01 7.54
CA LEU A 309 -14.05 20.62 7.53
C LEU A 309 -14.57 20.21 8.92
N GLU A 310 -13.81 20.53 9.99
CA GLU A 310 -14.17 20.20 11.37
C GLU A 310 -15.39 20.96 11.85
N ASP A 311 -15.48 22.27 11.56
CA ASP A 311 -16.67 23.10 11.86
C ASP A 311 -17.92 22.57 11.12
N GLY A 312 -17.74 21.94 9.96
CA GLY A 312 -18.79 21.27 9.20
C GLY A 312 -19.09 19.83 9.63
N GLY A 313 -18.46 19.33 10.71
CA GLY A 313 -18.71 18.01 11.29
C GLY A 313 -17.93 16.86 10.66
N ILE A 314 -16.96 17.15 9.78
CA ILE A 314 -16.05 16.12 9.21
C ILE A 314 -14.74 16.12 9.99
N THR A 315 -14.37 14.96 10.55
CA THR A 315 -13.05 14.80 11.20
C THR A 315 -11.94 14.96 10.16
N ALA A 316 -10.98 15.84 10.42
CA ALA A 316 -9.82 16.05 9.56
C ALA A 316 -8.52 16.02 10.37
N THR A 317 -7.50 15.35 9.86
CA THR A 317 -6.16 15.31 10.45
C THR A 317 -5.12 15.72 9.43
N VAL A 318 -4.10 16.44 9.88
CA VAL A 318 -2.94 16.76 9.05
C VAL A 318 -1.90 15.65 9.21
N ARG A 319 -1.51 15.01 8.11
CA ARG A 319 -0.53 13.93 8.11
C ARG A 319 0.81 14.43 8.62
N ARG A 320 1.37 13.73 9.59
CA ARG A 320 2.73 13.99 10.08
C ARG A 320 3.73 13.69 8.99
N THR A 321 4.66 14.60 8.74
CA THR A 321 5.79 14.35 7.85
C THR A 321 6.83 13.52 8.60
N LEU A 322 6.93 12.23 8.24
CA LEU A 322 7.95 11.32 8.75
C LEU A 322 9.07 11.17 7.74
N GLY A 323 10.31 10.92 8.25
CA GLY A 323 11.48 10.75 7.40
C GLY A 323 11.81 12.00 6.58
N SER A 324 11.64 13.20 7.14
CA SER A 324 11.85 14.46 6.41
C SER A 324 13.32 14.73 6.04
N ASP A 325 14.25 13.96 6.59
CA ASP A 325 15.70 13.98 6.35
C ASP A 325 16.17 12.86 5.42
N ILE A 326 15.24 12.03 4.94
CA ILE A 326 15.48 10.96 3.96
C ILE A 326 14.45 11.06 2.82
N ASP A 327 14.63 10.29 1.76
CA ASP A 327 13.69 10.23 0.61
C ASP A 327 12.41 9.42 0.94
N ALA A 328 11.75 9.71 2.09
CA ALA A 328 10.64 8.89 2.58
C ALA A 328 9.38 8.94 1.71
N SER A 329 9.24 9.94 0.83
CA SER A 329 8.08 10.05 -0.07
C SER A 329 8.08 8.98 -1.16
N CYS A 330 6.86 8.56 -1.56
CA CYS A 330 6.68 7.47 -2.53
C CYS A 330 7.34 7.75 -3.88
N GLY A 331 7.99 6.75 -4.45
CA GLY A 331 8.60 6.78 -5.78
C GLY A 331 9.93 7.55 -5.89
N GLN A 332 10.33 8.32 -4.88
CA GLN A 332 11.52 9.19 -4.99
C GLN A 332 12.83 8.40 -4.96
N LEU A 333 12.97 7.43 -4.07
CA LEU A 333 14.20 6.66 -3.91
C LEU A 333 14.46 5.75 -5.13
N ARG A 334 13.42 5.03 -5.59
CA ARG A 334 13.47 4.20 -6.81
C ARG A 334 13.90 5.02 -8.01
N ARG A 335 13.35 6.22 -8.14
CA ARG A 335 13.65 7.11 -9.25
C ARG A 335 15.09 7.58 -9.25
N LYS A 336 15.62 8.01 -8.09
CA LYS A 336 17.03 8.39 -7.95
C LYS A 336 17.94 7.23 -8.33
N TYR A 337 17.64 6.03 -7.82
CA TYR A 337 18.39 4.83 -8.13
C TYR A 337 18.40 4.50 -9.63
N ASN A 338 17.24 4.56 -10.30
CA ASN A 338 17.15 4.31 -11.74
C ASN A 338 17.95 5.33 -12.56
N LYS A 339 17.90 6.64 -12.18
CA LYS A 339 18.71 7.68 -12.84
C LYS A 339 20.24 7.45 -12.68
N GLU A 340 20.67 6.93 -11.54
CA GLU A 340 22.07 6.62 -11.25
C GLU A 340 22.53 5.37 -12.03
N SER A 341 21.68 4.36 -12.19
CA SER A 341 21.97 3.10 -12.88
C SER A 341 21.97 3.22 -14.42
N THR A 342 21.46 4.33 -14.95
CA THR A 342 21.40 4.58 -16.42
C THR A 342 22.55 5.50 -16.90
N LYS A 343 23.37 6.01 -15.96
CA LYS A 343 24.60 6.76 -16.23
C LYS A 343 25.82 5.83 -16.22
#